data_ab5390d7693ab4e76beae19f1114920b
#
_entry.id   ab5390d7693ab4e76beae19f1114920b
#
_cell.length_a   1.000
_cell.length_b   1.000
_cell.length_c   1.000
_cell.angle_alpha   90.00
_cell.angle_beta   90.00
_cell.angle_gamma   90.00
#
_symmetry.space_group_name_H-M   'P 1'
#
loop_
_entity.id
_entity.type
_entity.pdbx_description
1 polymer ?
#
loop_
_entity_poly.entity_id
_entity_poly.type
_entity_poly.pdbx_seq_one_letter_code
_entity_poly.pdbx_strand_id
1 'polypeptide(L)'
;KDTILLERDQLTSGTTWHAAGLVSQLGPTAAITKIRKYTLDLYKELEKKVDHSAGLRLNGALSIAQTKGRWQELLRQATTAQLYDVDVKILDKNQIRDKYPIINTEEVIGGILMPGDGAADPSGVTHMLAKAARQEGAQIFEKSPVDEILTKNGKVSGVKVNGREIE
;
A
#
# COMPACT_ATOMS: atom_id res chain seq x y z
N LYS A 1 2.93 -24.63 -2.67
CA LYS A 1 1.55 -24.84 -3.13
C LYS A 1 1.52 -24.52 -4.62
N ASP A 2 0.87 -25.36 -5.40
CA ASP A 2 0.65 -25.10 -6.81
C ASP A 2 -0.28 -23.89 -6.95
N THR A 3 0.29 -22.78 -7.39
CA THR A 3 -0.46 -21.52 -7.55
C THR A 3 -0.10 -20.93 -8.90
N ILE A 4 -1.13 -20.59 -9.68
CA ILE A 4 -0.99 -19.94 -10.97
C ILE A 4 -1.70 -18.58 -10.89
N LEU A 5 -1.03 -17.53 -11.39
CA LEU A 5 -1.62 -16.21 -11.63
C LEU A 5 -1.70 -16.01 -13.14
N LEU A 6 -2.87 -15.68 -13.62
CA LEU A 6 -3.14 -15.38 -15.03
C LEU A 6 -3.46 -13.90 -15.16
N GLU A 7 -2.60 -13.16 -15.81
CA GLU A 7 -2.79 -11.75 -16.12
C GLU A 7 -3.19 -11.59 -17.60
N ARG A 8 -4.29 -10.88 -17.81
CA ARG A 8 -4.84 -10.68 -19.15
C ARG A 8 -3.88 -9.96 -20.09
N ASP A 9 -3.20 -8.93 -19.57
CA ASP A 9 -2.25 -8.12 -20.35
C ASP A 9 -0.82 -8.30 -19.81
N GLN A 10 -0.26 -7.26 -19.24
CA GLN A 10 1.03 -7.26 -18.55
C GLN A 10 0.83 -6.86 -17.09
N LEU A 11 1.67 -7.36 -16.21
CA LEU A 11 1.68 -6.88 -14.83
C LEU A 11 1.80 -5.36 -14.83
N THR A 12 0.98 -4.70 -14.01
CA THR A 12 0.89 -3.26 -13.84
C THR A 12 0.15 -2.47 -14.93
N SER A 13 -0.22 -3.07 -16.05
CA SER A 13 -0.88 -2.37 -17.16
C SER A 13 -2.29 -1.83 -16.86
N GLY A 14 -2.93 -2.33 -15.79
CA GLY A 14 -4.25 -1.90 -15.34
C GLY A 14 -4.22 -0.66 -14.46
N THR A 15 -4.85 -0.72 -13.29
CA THR A 15 -4.95 0.42 -12.35
C THR A 15 -3.68 0.68 -11.54
N THR A 16 -2.76 -0.26 -11.49
CA THR A 16 -1.55 -0.17 -10.65
C THR A 16 -0.71 1.06 -10.99
N TRP A 17 -0.39 1.30 -12.25
CA TRP A 17 0.47 2.42 -12.64
C TRP A 17 -0.18 3.80 -12.45
N HIS A 18 -1.50 3.87 -12.26
CA HIS A 18 -2.21 5.11 -11.94
C HIS A 18 -2.22 5.42 -10.43
N ALA A 19 -1.77 4.48 -9.59
CA ALA A 19 -1.82 4.67 -8.15
C ALA A 19 -0.83 5.75 -7.69
N ALA A 20 -1.24 6.58 -6.74
CA ALA A 20 -0.38 7.64 -6.19
C ALA A 20 0.82 7.10 -5.37
N GLY A 21 0.82 5.81 -5.05
CA GLY A 21 1.90 5.15 -4.34
C GLY A 21 2.03 5.53 -2.87
N LEU A 22 1.03 6.19 -2.28
CA LEU A 22 1.10 6.56 -0.86
C LEU A 22 0.99 5.32 0.03
N VAL A 23 1.92 5.20 0.98
CA VAL A 23 1.96 4.13 1.98
C VAL A 23 1.74 4.73 3.35
N SER A 24 0.67 4.30 4.03
CA SER A 24 0.32 4.80 5.36
C SER A 24 0.00 3.66 6.31
N GLN A 25 0.36 3.83 7.59
CA GLN A 25 0.15 2.82 8.62
C GLN A 25 -1.23 2.92 9.27
N LEU A 26 -1.65 4.14 9.65
CA LEU A 26 -2.94 4.34 10.31
C LEU A 26 -4.09 4.24 9.30
N GLY A 27 -5.08 3.41 9.62
CA GLY A 27 -6.31 3.24 8.87
C GLY A 27 -7.54 3.73 9.65
N PRO A 28 -8.72 3.76 9.01
CA PRO A 28 -9.95 4.20 9.66
C PRO A 28 -10.49 3.22 10.71
N THR A 29 -10.00 1.97 10.69
CA THR A 29 -10.38 0.92 11.66
C THR A 29 -9.14 0.16 12.13
N ALA A 30 -9.29 -0.55 13.26
CA ALA A 30 -8.27 -1.43 13.81
C ALA A 30 -7.78 -2.48 12.78
N ALA A 31 -8.71 -3.11 12.07
CA ALA A 31 -8.39 -4.13 11.07
C ALA A 31 -7.54 -3.55 9.93
N ILE A 32 -7.95 -2.41 9.39
CA ILE A 32 -7.21 -1.73 8.31
C ILE A 32 -5.83 -1.27 8.79
N THR A 33 -5.71 -0.75 10.00
CA THR A 33 -4.41 -0.36 10.58
C THR A 33 -3.47 -1.57 10.69
N LYS A 34 -3.96 -2.70 11.19
CA LYS A 34 -3.15 -3.93 11.28
C LYS A 34 -2.69 -4.42 9.90
N ILE A 35 -3.58 -4.43 8.91
CA ILE A 35 -3.24 -4.83 7.54
C ILE A 35 -2.18 -3.89 6.94
N ARG A 36 -2.34 -2.58 7.10
CA ARG A 36 -1.38 -1.59 6.57
C ARG A 36 0.00 -1.72 7.21
N LYS A 37 0.07 -1.88 8.54
CA LYS A 37 1.35 -2.13 9.25
C LYS A 37 2.01 -3.40 8.71
N TYR A 38 1.27 -4.51 8.67
CA TYR A 38 1.76 -5.76 8.12
C TYR A 38 2.27 -5.61 6.69
N THR A 39 1.51 -4.92 5.83
CA THR A 39 1.90 -4.69 4.43
C THR A 39 3.21 -3.91 4.33
N LEU A 40 3.38 -2.86 5.14
CA LEU A 40 4.60 -2.07 5.13
C LEU A 40 5.82 -2.89 5.59
N ASP A 41 5.66 -3.70 6.63
CA ASP A 41 6.74 -4.55 7.12
C ASP A 41 7.07 -5.66 6.10
N LEU A 42 6.05 -6.23 5.45
CA LEU A 42 6.22 -7.18 4.35
C LEU A 42 7.02 -6.56 3.18
N TYR A 43 6.72 -5.33 2.78
CA TYR A 43 7.47 -4.65 1.70
C TYR A 43 8.94 -4.48 2.07
N LYS A 44 9.24 -4.02 3.30
CA LYS A 44 10.63 -3.89 3.79
C LYS A 44 11.39 -5.22 3.80
N GLU A 45 10.70 -6.30 4.16
CA GLU A 45 11.27 -7.65 4.17
C GLU A 45 11.55 -8.13 2.75
N LEU A 46 10.55 -8.00 1.87
CA LEU A 46 10.65 -8.50 0.50
C LEU A 46 11.68 -7.75 -0.34
N GLU A 47 11.81 -6.43 -0.20
CA GLU A 47 12.88 -5.67 -0.89
C GLU A 47 14.27 -6.29 -0.63
N LYS A 48 14.52 -6.72 0.61
CA LYS A 48 15.78 -7.36 0.99
C LYS A 48 15.89 -8.79 0.47
N LYS A 49 14.77 -9.56 0.56
CA LYS A 49 14.75 -10.98 0.22
C LYS A 49 14.89 -11.24 -1.28
N VAL A 50 14.25 -10.41 -2.11
CA VAL A 50 14.17 -10.69 -3.55
C VAL A 50 15.10 -9.83 -4.40
N ASP A 51 15.90 -8.98 -3.79
CA ASP A 51 16.77 -8.05 -4.51
C ASP A 51 16.03 -7.30 -5.62
N HIS A 52 14.93 -6.64 -5.22
CA HIS A 52 14.10 -5.82 -6.10
C HIS A 52 13.50 -4.67 -5.30
N SER A 53 13.74 -3.44 -5.76
CA SER A 53 13.22 -2.28 -5.05
C SER A 53 11.74 -2.04 -5.36
N ALA A 54 10.95 -1.87 -4.31
CA ALA A 54 9.60 -1.32 -4.39
C ALA A 54 9.59 0.22 -4.46
N GLY A 55 10.75 0.86 -4.50
CA GLY A 55 10.87 2.31 -4.42
C GLY A 55 10.37 2.90 -3.11
N LEU A 56 10.43 2.13 -2.02
CA LEU A 56 9.90 2.52 -0.73
C LEU A 56 10.71 3.68 -0.12
N ARG A 57 10.03 4.79 0.13
CA ARG A 57 10.60 6.01 0.73
C ARG A 57 9.76 6.43 1.92
N LEU A 58 10.24 6.13 3.12
CA LEU A 58 9.57 6.46 4.38
C LEU A 58 10.05 7.82 4.90
N ASN A 59 9.64 8.86 4.22
CA ASN A 59 9.99 10.26 4.54
C ASN A 59 8.92 10.97 5.39
N GLY A 60 7.92 10.24 5.83
CA GLY A 60 6.82 10.70 6.65
C GLY A 60 5.64 11.25 5.85
N ALA A 61 4.49 11.32 6.51
CA ALA A 61 3.29 11.99 6.02
C ALA A 61 2.82 13.03 7.02
N LEU A 62 2.68 14.27 6.54
CA LEU A 62 2.18 15.40 7.33
C LEU A 62 0.71 15.66 6.99
N SER A 63 -0.13 15.68 8.01
CA SER A 63 -1.52 16.18 7.91
C SER A 63 -1.66 17.47 8.68
N ILE A 64 -2.17 18.52 8.04
CA ILE A 64 -2.35 19.83 8.65
C ILE A 64 -3.82 20.17 8.89
N ALA A 65 -4.08 21.04 9.88
CA ALA A 65 -5.40 21.55 10.23
C ALA A 65 -5.43 23.06 10.11
N GLN A 66 -6.42 23.59 9.36
CA GLN A 66 -6.73 25.01 9.23
C GLN A 66 -8.03 25.37 9.94
N THR A 67 -8.77 24.39 10.45
CA THR A 67 -10.00 24.59 11.23
C THR A 67 -9.92 23.87 12.58
N LYS A 68 -10.64 24.40 13.57
CA LYS A 68 -10.71 23.78 14.91
C LYS A 68 -11.23 22.33 14.85
N GLY A 69 -12.25 22.05 14.02
CA GLY A 69 -12.80 20.72 13.85
C GLY A 69 -11.77 19.74 13.27
N ARG A 70 -11.03 20.17 12.23
CA ARG A 70 -9.94 19.34 11.67
C ARG A 70 -8.82 19.11 12.68
N TRP A 71 -8.49 20.11 13.49
CA TRP A 71 -7.49 19.96 14.53
C TRP A 71 -7.87 18.93 15.58
N GLN A 72 -9.11 18.98 16.09
CA GLN A 72 -9.62 17.98 17.01
C GLN A 72 -9.58 16.56 16.41
N GLU A 73 -9.95 16.42 15.14
CA GLU A 73 -9.88 15.13 14.44
C GLU A 73 -8.45 14.63 14.33
N LEU A 74 -7.46 15.47 14.01
CA LEU A 74 -6.05 15.08 13.97
C LEU A 74 -5.53 14.65 15.34
N LEU A 75 -5.91 15.34 16.41
CA LEU A 75 -5.54 14.93 17.77
C LEU A 75 -6.15 13.57 18.15
N ARG A 76 -7.39 13.32 17.75
CA ARG A 76 -8.03 12.01 17.93
C ARG A 76 -7.29 10.92 17.14
N GLN A 77 -6.89 11.21 15.90
CA GLN A 77 -6.08 10.29 15.10
C GLN A 77 -4.72 10.00 15.75
N ALA A 78 -4.05 11.01 16.31
CA ALA A 78 -2.79 10.85 17.03
C ALA A 78 -2.96 9.92 18.24
N THR A 79 -4.02 10.09 19.03
CA THR A 79 -4.34 9.20 20.15
C THR A 79 -4.61 7.78 19.66
N THR A 80 -5.38 7.63 18.57
CA THR A 80 -5.67 6.32 17.98
C THR A 80 -4.39 5.63 17.45
N ALA A 81 -3.47 6.38 16.84
CA ALA A 81 -2.20 5.87 16.35
C ALA A 81 -1.39 5.19 17.46
N GLN A 82 -1.34 5.80 18.64
CA GLN A 82 -0.65 5.26 19.83
C GLN A 82 -1.22 3.90 20.28
N LEU A 83 -2.53 3.67 20.14
CA LEU A 83 -3.14 2.37 20.47
C LEU A 83 -2.67 1.22 19.58
N TYR A 84 -2.09 1.53 18.44
CA TYR A 84 -1.59 0.56 17.45
C TYR A 84 -0.08 0.64 17.24
N ASP A 85 0.66 1.28 18.15
CA ASP A 85 2.10 1.48 18.04
C ASP A 85 2.50 2.11 16.69
N VAL A 86 1.72 3.07 16.22
CA VAL A 86 2.07 3.92 15.08
C VAL A 86 2.70 5.19 15.61
N ASP A 87 3.97 5.44 15.22
CA ASP A 87 4.66 6.66 15.62
C ASP A 87 3.97 7.89 15.04
N VAL A 88 3.68 8.86 15.90
CA VAL A 88 3.01 10.10 15.52
C VAL A 88 3.58 11.27 16.32
N LYS A 89 3.86 12.38 15.65
CA LYS A 89 4.31 13.63 16.25
C LYS A 89 3.28 14.71 16.03
N ILE A 90 2.87 15.38 17.10
CA ILE A 90 2.02 16.55 17.04
C ILE A 90 2.92 17.76 16.85
N LEU A 91 2.66 18.56 15.82
CA LEU A 91 3.47 19.71 15.46
C LEU A 91 2.65 20.99 15.50
N ASP A 92 3.22 22.05 16.06
CA ASP A 92 2.69 23.40 15.91
C ASP A 92 3.07 24.01 14.55
N LYS A 93 2.51 25.19 14.23
CA LYS A 93 2.73 25.85 12.94
C LYS A 93 4.21 26.23 12.68
N ASN A 94 4.99 26.53 13.74
CA ASN A 94 6.39 26.91 13.60
C ASN A 94 7.23 25.67 13.27
N GLN A 95 7.00 24.58 13.99
CA GLN A 95 7.62 23.27 13.71
C GLN A 95 7.31 22.76 12.30
N ILE A 96 6.07 22.98 11.82
CA ILE A 96 5.68 22.64 10.44
C ILE A 96 6.47 23.49 9.44
N ARG A 97 6.52 24.82 9.64
CA ARG A 97 7.26 25.74 8.76
C ARG A 97 8.76 25.40 8.70
N ASP A 98 9.36 25.12 9.86
CA ASP A 98 10.80 24.83 9.95
C ASP A 98 11.13 23.50 9.24
N LYS A 99 10.24 22.51 9.31
CA LYS A 99 10.44 21.20 8.68
C LYS A 99 10.06 21.20 7.19
N TYR A 100 9.07 22.02 6.80
CA TYR A 100 8.53 22.10 5.45
C TYR A 100 8.40 23.57 5.00
N PRO A 101 9.53 24.24 4.67
CA PRO A 101 9.55 25.69 4.41
C PRO A 101 8.67 26.16 3.24
N ILE A 102 8.27 25.23 2.35
CA ILE A 102 7.41 25.54 1.21
C ILE A 102 5.91 25.67 1.59
N ILE A 103 5.53 25.27 2.81
CA ILE A 103 4.13 25.33 3.25
C ILE A 103 3.84 26.74 3.80
N ASN A 104 2.83 27.42 3.26
CA ASN A 104 2.27 28.59 3.92
C ASN A 104 1.53 28.16 5.19
N THR A 105 2.03 28.60 6.35
CA THR A 105 1.50 28.21 7.67
C THR A 105 0.63 29.29 8.32
N GLU A 106 0.29 30.40 7.64
CA GLU A 106 -0.46 31.51 8.24
C GLU A 106 -1.78 31.08 8.88
N GLU A 107 -2.56 30.25 8.17
CA GLU A 107 -3.84 29.73 8.63
C GLU A 107 -3.75 28.36 9.29
N VAL A 108 -2.55 27.80 9.44
CA VAL A 108 -2.36 26.47 10.04
C VAL A 108 -2.44 26.58 11.57
N ILE A 109 -3.32 25.78 12.17
CA ILE A 109 -3.46 25.64 13.63
C ILE A 109 -2.39 24.70 14.17
N GLY A 110 -2.14 23.60 13.45
CA GLY A 110 -1.19 22.56 13.80
C GLY A 110 -1.30 21.38 12.84
N GLY A 111 -0.54 20.32 13.11
CA GLY A 111 -0.55 19.12 12.28
C GLY A 111 -0.07 17.89 13.04
N ILE A 112 -0.23 16.75 12.42
CA ILE A 112 0.38 15.50 12.87
C ILE A 112 1.29 14.97 11.78
N LEU A 113 2.47 14.51 12.19
CA LEU A 113 3.45 13.86 11.34
C LEU A 113 3.52 12.39 11.73
N MET A 114 3.36 11.49 10.78
CA MET A 114 3.61 10.05 10.91
C MET A 114 4.93 9.71 10.21
N PRO A 115 6.04 9.60 10.94
CA PRO A 115 7.38 9.43 10.34
C PRO A 115 7.54 8.13 9.55
N GLY A 116 6.80 7.09 9.94
CA GLY A 116 6.85 5.77 9.30
C GLY A 116 6.02 5.64 8.03
N ASP A 117 5.28 6.68 7.66
CA ASP A 117 4.52 6.74 6.40
C ASP A 117 5.40 7.26 5.26
N GLY A 118 4.96 7.09 4.02
CA GLY A 118 5.73 7.55 2.88
C GLY A 118 5.10 7.21 1.54
N ALA A 119 5.94 6.85 0.59
CA ALA A 119 5.52 6.44 -0.75
C ALA A 119 6.32 5.24 -1.24
N ALA A 120 5.75 4.52 -2.19
CA ALA A 120 6.39 3.44 -2.92
C ALA A 120 6.11 3.60 -4.42
N ASP A 121 6.88 2.95 -5.28
CA ASP A 121 6.54 2.82 -6.68
C ASP A 121 5.51 1.68 -6.85
N PRO A 122 4.27 1.95 -7.28
CA PRO A 122 3.25 0.90 -7.41
C PRO A 122 3.65 -0.22 -8.35
N SER A 123 4.34 0.09 -9.45
CA SER A 123 4.84 -0.90 -10.39
C SER A 123 5.99 -1.71 -9.79
N GLY A 124 6.92 -1.03 -9.11
CA GLY A 124 8.00 -1.68 -8.37
C GLY A 124 7.48 -2.65 -7.30
N VAL A 125 6.47 -2.25 -6.52
CA VAL A 125 5.80 -3.13 -5.53
C VAL A 125 5.23 -4.38 -6.21
N THR A 126 4.53 -4.21 -7.34
CA THR A 126 3.92 -5.33 -8.05
C THR A 126 4.97 -6.31 -8.57
N HIS A 127 6.04 -5.81 -9.17
CA HIS A 127 7.13 -6.65 -9.67
C HIS A 127 7.92 -7.33 -8.54
N MET A 128 8.13 -6.65 -7.42
CA MET A 128 8.72 -7.23 -6.22
C MET A 128 7.88 -8.40 -5.69
N LEU A 129 6.57 -8.21 -5.55
CA LEU A 129 5.65 -9.25 -5.12
C LEU A 129 5.62 -10.42 -6.09
N ALA A 130 5.58 -10.16 -7.40
CA ALA A 130 5.62 -11.19 -8.42
C ALA A 130 6.93 -11.99 -8.39
N LYS A 131 8.07 -11.30 -8.18
CA LYS A 131 9.38 -11.97 -8.02
C LYS A 131 9.41 -12.85 -6.79
N ALA A 132 8.90 -12.35 -5.66
CA ALA A 132 8.80 -13.13 -4.43
C ALA A 132 7.90 -14.37 -4.60
N ALA A 133 6.73 -14.21 -5.23
CA ALA A 133 5.82 -15.32 -5.49
C ALA A 133 6.45 -16.39 -6.39
N ARG A 134 7.19 -16.00 -7.44
CA ARG A 134 7.93 -16.94 -8.30
C ARG A 134 9.01 -17.71 -7.53
N GLN A 135 9.72 -17.06 -6.62
CA GLN A 135 10.71 -17.73 -5.77
C GLN A 135 10.08 -18.78 -4.84
N GLU A 136 8.83 -18.57 -4.44
CA GLU A 136 8.04 -19.52 -3.64
C GLU A 136 7.28 -20.56 -4.50
N GLY A 137 7.56 -20.63 -5.81
CA GLY A 137 7.03 -21.63 -6.74
C GLY A 137 5.73 -21.24 -7.46
N ALA A 138 5.22 -20.01 -7.31
CA ALA A 138 4.07 -19.56 -8.08
C ALA A 138 4.45 -19.33 -9.54
N GLN A 139 3.56 -19.73 -10.46
CA GLN A 139 3.68 -19.48 -11.88
C GLN A 139 2.85 -18.26 -12.26
N ILE A 140 3.45 -17.31 -12.99
CA ILE A 140 2.78 -16.08 -13.42
C ILE A 140 2.87 -15.99 -14.93
N PHE A 141 1.70 -16.00 -15.57
CA PHE A 141 1.55 -15.92 -17.02
C PHE A 141 0.86 -14.60 -17.39
N GLU A 142 1.56 -13.78 -18.13
CA GLU A 142 1.03 -12.55 -18.75
C GLU A 142 0.40 -12.87 -20.11
N LYS A 143 -0.42 -11.96 -20.65
CA LYS A 143 -1.16 -12.13 -21.91
C LYS A 143 -2.00 -13.40 -21.93
N SER A 144 -2.57 -13.72 -20.78
CA SER A 144 -3.31 -14.95 -20.53
C SER A 144 -4.73 -14.64 -19.99
N PRO A 145 -5.59 -14.06 -20.85
CA PRO A 145 -6.95 -13.74 -20.44
C PRO A 145 -7.73 -15.00 -20.07
N VAL A 146 -8.44 -14.97 -18.95
CA VAL A 146 -9.38 -16.02 -18.58
C VAL A 146 -10.68 -15.76 -19.34
N ASP A 147 -11.02 -16.68 -20.24
CA ASP A 147 -12.23 -16.60 -21.08
C ASP A 147 -13.46 -17.07 -20.31
N GLU A 148 -13.32 -18.09 -19.46
CA GLU A 148 -14.41 -18.73 -18.75
C GLU A 148 -13.93 -19.37 -17.44
N ILE A 149 -14.81 -19.35 -16.41
CA ILE A 149 -14.62 -20.10 -15.17
C ILE A 149 -15.40 -21.41 -15.29
N LEU A 150 -14.69 -22.52 -15.27
CA LEU A 150 -15.29 -23.84 -15.38
C LEU A 150 -15.87 -24.29 -14.04
N THR A 151 -17.07 -24.87 -14.09
CA THR A 151 -17.75 -25.37 -12.89
C THR A 151 -18.22 -26.81 -13.09
N LYS A 152 -18.08 -27.62 -12.04
CA LYS A 152 -18.59 -29.01 -11.98
C LYS A 152 -19.30 -29.21 -10.65
N ASN A 153 -20.52 -29.68 -10.70
CA ASN A 153 -21.35 -29.94 -9.49
C ASN A 153 -21.45 -28.70 -8.56
N GLY A 154 -21.59 -27.50 -9.14
CA GLY A 154 -21.73 -26.24 -8.40
C GLY A 154 -20.44 -25.73 -7.74
N LYS A 155 -19.29 -26.31 -8.05
CA LYS A 155 -17.97 -25.88 -7.58
C LYS A 155 -17.09 -25.47 -8.77
N VAL A 156 -16.19 -24.51 -8.54
CA VAL A 156 -15.16 -24.17 -9.53
C VAL A 156 -14.25 -25.37 -9.72
N SER A 157 -14.05 -25.78 -10.97
CA SER A 157 -13.20 -26.90 -11.35
C SER A 157 -11.97 -26.48 -12.15
N GLY A 158 -11.95 -25.26 -12.68
CA GLY A 158 -10.84 -24.76 -13.47
C GLY A 158 -11.19 -23.48 -14.19
N VAL A 159 -10.34 -23.08 -15.12
CA VAL A 159 -10.54 -21.92 -16.00
C VAL A 159 -10.20 -22.27 -17.45
N LYS A 160 -10.77 -21.53 -18.37
CA LYS A 160 -10.43 -21.60 -19.80
C LYS A 160 -9.61 -20.39 -20.21
N VAL A 161 -8.47 -20.61 -20.83
CA VAL A 161 -7.53 -19.58 -21.24
C VAL A 161 -7.09 -19.87 -22.69
N ASN A 162 -7.35 -18.92 -23.60
CA ASN A 162 -7.02 -19.09 -25.01
C ASN A 162 -7.51 -20.44 -25.60
N GLY A 163 -8.72 -20.86 -25.24
CA GLY A 163 -9.33 -22.09 -25.69
C GLY A 163 -8.82 -23.38 -25.01
N ARG A 164 -7.90 -23.30 -24.04
CA ARG A 164 -7.38 -24.43 -23.26
C ARG A 164 -7.96 -24.41 -21.84
N GLU A 165 -8.29 -25.58 -21.34
CA GLU A 165 -8.76 -25.76 -19.95
C GLU A 165 -7.55 -25.99 -19.04
N ILE A 166 -7.59 -25.34 -17.86
CA ILE A 166 -6.61 -25.49 -16.77
C ILE A 166 -7.44 -25.86 -15.53
N GLU A 167 -7.22 -27.05 -14.98
CA GLU A 167 -7.86 -27.59 -13.78
C GLU A 167 -7.03 -27.31 -12.51
#